data_5b6ff800f36fdce72ce3d4704bc16ba6
#
_entry.id   5b6ff800f36fdce72ce3d4704bc16ba6
#
_cell.length_a   1.000
_cell.length_b   1.000
_cell.length_c   1.000
_cell.angle_alpha   90.00
_cell.angle_beta   90.00
_cell.angle_gamma   90.00
#
_symmetry.space_group_name_H-M   'P 1'
#
loop_
_entity.id
_entity.type
_entity.pdbx_description
1 polymer ?
#
loop_
_entity_poly.entity_id
_entity_poly.type
_entity_poly.pdbx_seq_one_letter_code
_entity_poly.pdbx_strand_id
1 'polypeptide(L)'
;FGYVEPIIVNYDMTVIGGHQRLTVLKELGYEEVQCVVVHIEDGHKVKALNIALNKITGAWNEQLLADLIVDLQSVDFNVDLTGFEAPEVEQLFSKVHNRKVKEDDFDVDGELGQPAMAKAGDIWLLGEHRVICGDATLPETYIRLMDGKKANLVLTDPPYNVDVEETAGKIKNDNMPDDKFYQFLFSAFVNMEQNMERDASIYVFHADTQGLNFRKAFKDAGFYLSGCCIWKKNALVLGRSPYQWQHEPCLFGWKLNGKHQWYSDRKQTTIWEYDRPKASKEHPTMKPVALMAYPIQNSSMSHCIVLDPFLGSGSTLMACQQTDRICYGIELDEKF
;
A
#
# COMPACT_ATOMS: atom_id res chain seq x y z
N PHE A 1 22.78 42.26 -15.18
CA PHE A 1 21.34 42.55 -15.07
C PHE A 1 20.94 43.04 -13.66
N GLY A 2 21.82 42.97 -12.71
CA GLY A 2 21.55 43.38 -11.33
C GLY A 2 20.63 42.40 -10.58
N TYR A 3 20.01 42.90 -9.51
CA TYR A 3 19.07 42.14 -8.67
C TYR A 3 17.69 42.10 -9.32
N VAL A 4 17.26 40.93 -9.82
CA VAL A 4 16.07 40.80 -10.65
C VAL A 4 14.87 40.20 -9.91
N GLU A 5 15.12 39.32 -8.91
CA GLU A 5 14.06 38.66 -8.16
C GLU A 5 14.01 39.17 -6.69
N PRO A 6 12.86 39.70 -6.20
CA PRO A 6 12.75 40.17 -4.84
C PRO A 6 12.83 39.02 -3.82
N ILE A 7 13.21 39.39 -2.58
CA ILE A 7 13.07 38.50 -1.42
C ILE A 7 11.57 38.43 -1.08
N ILE A 8 11.06 37.24 -0.77
CA ILE A 8 9.68 37.06 -0.34
C ILE A 8 9.66 36.88 1.18
N VAL A 9 8.94 37.74 1.86
CA VAL A 9 8.81 37.76 3.31
C VAL A 9 7.34 37.72 3.73
N ASN A 10 7.05 37.16 4.89
CA ASN A 10 5.74 37.29 5.50
C ASN A 10 5.57 38.68 6.18
N TYR A 11 4.37 39.03 6.62
CA TYR A 11 4.06 40.30 7.31
C TYR A 11 4.88 40.52 8.57
N ASP A 12 5.34 39.48 9.24
CA ASP A 12 6.23 39.48 10.39
C ASP A 12 7.73 39.57 10.03
N MET A 13 8.04 39.79 8.75
CA MET A 13 9.38 39.82 8.17
C MET A 13 10.12 38.49 8.15
N THR A 14 9.44 37.36 8.41
CA THR A 14 10.00 36.01 8.20
C THR A 14 10.25 35.78 6.72
N VAL A 15 11.48 35.43 6.35
CA VAL A 15 11.84 35.14 4.95
C VAL A 15 11.23 33.81 4.52
N ILE A 16 10.41 33.82 3.46
CA ILE A 16 9.79 32.65 2.86
C ILE A 16 10.58 32.16 1.65
N GLY A 17 11.09 33.08 0.83
CA GLY A 17 11.87 32.76 -0.35
C GLY A 17 13.03 33.73 -0.57
N GLY A 18 14.15 33.21 -1.17
CA GLY A 18 15.32 34.02 -1.47
C GLY A 18 16.39 34.07 -0.37
N HIS A 19 16.46 33.08 0.53
CA HIS A 19 17.44 32.99 1.63
C HIS A 19 18.89 33.11 1.13
N GLN A 20 19.29 32.37 0.08
CA GLN A 20 20.64 32.44 -0.48
C GLN A 20 20.92 33.82 -1.07
N ARG A 21 19.96 34.43 -1.79
CA ARG A 21 20.09 35.80 -2.30
C ARG A 21 20.29 36.80 -1.19
N LEU A 22 19.53 36.70 -0.11
CA LEU A 22 19.68 37.56 1.05
C LEU A 22 21.08 37.47 1.68
N THR A 23 21.62 36.24 1.77
CA THR A 23 22.98 36.01 2.26
C THR A 23 24.02 36.70 1.38
N VAL A 24 23.96 36.51 0.08
CA VAL A 24 24.88 37.11 -0.89
C VAL A 24 24.76 38.65 -0.89
N LEU A 25 23.55 39.20 -0.82
CA LEU A 25 23.34 40.66 -0.78
C LEU A 25 23.93 41.26 0.49
N LYS A 26 23.82 40.60 1.65
CA LYS A 26 24.50 41.00 2.88
C LYS A 26 26.01 41.00 2.76
N GLU A 27 26.58 39.94 2.14
CA GLU A 27 28.03 39.86 1.90
C GLU A 27 28.53 40.95 0.97
N LEU A 28 27.70 41.39 0.01
CA LEU A 28 27.99 42.49 -0.90
C LEU A 28 27.77 43.88 -0.29
N GLY A 29 27.36 43.95 0.98
CA GLY A 29 27.20 45.21 1.73
C GLY A 29 25.90 45.98 1.44
N TYR A 30 24.85 45.32 0.93
CA TYR A 30 23.54 45.94 0.78
C TYR A 30 22.87 46.12 2.14
N GLU A 31 22.52 47.34 2.49
CA GLU A 31 21.80 47.68 3.74
C GLU A 31 20.29 47.52 3.56
N GLU A 32 19.78 47.71 2.34
CA GLU A 32 18.36 47.61 2.02
C GLU A 32 18.16 46.74 0.77
N VAL A 33 17.09 45.94 0.77
CA VAL A 33 16.71 45.07 -0.33
C VAL A 33 15.22 45.17 -0.61
N GLN A 34 14.84 44.98 -1.88
CA GLN A 34 13.43 44.92 -2.26
C GLN A 34 12.81 43.60 -1.81
N CYS A 35 11.66 43.71 -1.13
CA CYS A 35 10.90 42.54 -0.68
C CYS A 35 9.48 42.59 -1.23
N VAL A 36 8.93 41.39 -1.51
CA VAL A 36 7.48 41.20 -1.63
C VAL A 36 6.98 40.71 -0.29
N VAL A 37 6.10 41.52 0.34
CA VAL A 37 5.49 41.14 1.61
C VAL A 37 4.18 40.44 1.34
N VAL A 38 4.04 39.21 1.85
CA VAL A 38 2.78 38.43 1.83
C VAL A 38 2.17 38.44 3.24
N HIS A 39 0.86 38.24 3.32
CA HIS A 39 0.16 38.19 4.60
C HIS A 39 -0.46 36.78 4.75
N ILE A 40 0.27 35.87 5.39
CA ILE A 40 -0.15 34.50 5.64
C ILE A 40 -0.07 34.22 7.13
N GLU A 41 -1.23 34.04 7.76
CA GLU A 41 -1.34 33.72 9.20
C GLU A 41 -1.10 32.21 9.48
N ASP A 42 -1.46 31.34 8.54
CA ASP A 42 -1.33 29.90 8.65
C ASP A 42 0.11 29.45 8.39
N GLY A 43 0.78 28.96 9.43
CA GLY A 43 2.16 28.49 9.36
C GLY A 43 2.38 27.35 8.37
N HIS A 44 1.39 26.47 8.14
CA HIS A 44 1.48 25.39 7.17
C HIS A 44 1.45 25.94 5.73
N LYS A 45 0.65 26.96 5.46
CA LYS A 45 0.68 27.66 4.17
C LYS A 45 2.01 28.37 3.92
N VAL A 46 2.63 28.93 4.94
CA VAL A 46 3.99 29.52 4.84
C VAL A 46 5.01 28.44 4.45
N LYS A 47 4.98 27.28 5.11
CA LYS A 47 5.84 26.14 4.78
C LYS A 47 5.61 25.63 3.35
N ALA A 48 4.36 25.48 2.94
CA ALA A 48 4.00 25.04 1.59
C ALA A 48 4.49 26.02 0.52
N LEU A 49 4.32 27.34 0.75
CA LEU A 49 4.84 28.37 -0.16
C LEU A 49 6.37 28.36 -0.23
N ASN A 50 7.07 28.15 0.89
CA ASN A 50 8.52 27.99 0.89
C ASN A 50 8.96 26.81 0.03
N ILE A 51 8.31 25.67 0.16
CA ILE A 51 8.56 24.48 -0.66
C ILE A 51 8.31 24.79 -2.14
N ALA A 52 7.16 25.36 -2.49
CA ALA A 52 6.79 25.68 -3.87
C ALA A 52 7.79 26.62 -4.56
N LEU A 53 8.23 27.68 -3.86
CA LEU A 53 9.20 28.64 -4.38
C LEU A 53 10.59 28.04 -4.62
N ASN A 54 10.97 27.01 -3.89
CA ASN A 54 12.29 26.40 -3.97
C ASN A 54 12.30 25.10 -4.81
N LYS A 55 11.14 24.59 -5.25
CA LYS A 55 11.07 23.33 -6.00
C LYS A 55 11.94 23.31 -7.26
N ILE A 56 11.98 24.40 -8.01
CA ILE A 56 12.65 24.46 -9.32
C ILE A 56 14.16 24.75 -9.20
N THR A 57 14.57 25.52 -8.17
CA THR A 57 15.92 26.09 -8.09
C THR A 57 16.73 25.66 -6.88
N GLY A 58 16.09 24.98 -5.91
CA GLY A 58 16.72 24.61 -4.64
C GLY A 58 17.37 23.23 -4.67
N ALA A 59 18.52 23.09 -4.01
CA ALA A 59 19.03 21.80 -3.58
C ALA A 59 18.35 21.46 -2.24
N TRP A 60 17.66 20.33 -2.19
CA TRP A 60 16.94 19.90 -1.01
C TRP A 60 17.78 18.98 -0.13
N ASN A 61 17.69 19.19 1.17
CA ASN A 61 17.96 18.09 2.09
C ASN A 61 16.72 17.19 2.08
N GLU A 62 16.84 15.99 1.49
CA GLU A 62 15.73 15.07 1.26
C GLU A 62 15.02 14.68 2.57
N GLN A 63 15.76 14.52 3.69
CA GLN A 63 15.16 14.21 4.99
C GLN A 63 14.28 15.38 5.50
N LEU A 64 14.82 16.60 5.50
CA LEU A 64 14.06 17.77 5.96
C LEU A 64 12.84 18.05 5.09
N LEU A 65 12.93 17.80 3.78
CA LEU A 65 11.79 17.95 2.88
C LEU A 65 10.72 16.89 3.17
N ALA A 66 11.12 15.63 3.40
CA ALA A 66 10.20 14.56 3.78
C ALA A 66 9.47 14.90 5.09
N ASP A 67 10.20 15.34 6.12
CA ASP A 67 9.64 15.73 7.41
C ASP A 67 8.63 16.88 7.27
N LEU A 68 8.91 17.87 6.41
CA LEU A 68 8.00 18.99 6.12
C LEU A 68 6.72 18.52 5.41
N ILE A 69 6.85 17.58 4.48
CA ILE A 69 5.69 17.02 3.75
C ILE A 69 4.82 16.20 4.71
N VAL A 70 5.41 15.40 5.60
CA VAL A 70 4.67 14.67 6.66
C VAL A 70 3.92 15.62 7.57
N ASP A 71 4.56 16.72 8.00
CA ASP A 71 3.93 17.75 8.83
C ASP A 71 2.70 18.38 8.13
N LEU A 72 2.80 18.67 6.82
CA LEU A 72 1.68 19.18 6.03
C LEU A 72 0.55 18.13 5.90
N GLN A 73 0.88 16.86 5.69
CA GLN A 73 -0.10 15.78 5.59
C GLN A 73 -0.83 15.54 6.92
N SER A 74 -0.14 15.70 8.05
CA SER A 74 -0.72 15.50 9.40
C SER A 74 -1.88 16.43 9.73
N VAL A 75 -1.97 17.56 9.04
CA VAL A 75 -3.05 18.57 9.18
C VAL A 75 -3.99 18.60 7.96
N ASP A 76 -4.01 17.54 7.17
CA ASP A 76 -4.86 17.38 5.97
C ASP A 76 -4.64 18.49 4.91
N PHE A 77 -3.41 19.04 4.87
CA PHE A 77 -3.04 20.07 3.91
C PHE A 77 -2.84 19.47 2.52
N ASN A 78 -3.40 20.11 1.49
CA ASN A 78 -3.19 19.67 0.12
C ASN A 78 -1.73 19.87 -0.32
N VAL A 79 -0.95 18.80 -0.35
CA VAL A 79 0.47 18.80 -0.70
C VAL A 79 0.72 19.21 -2.16
N ASP A 80 -0.24 19.06 -3.08
CA ASP A 80 -0.12 19.50 -4.47
C ASP A 80 0.17 21.02 -4.57
N LEU A 81 -0.25 21.80 -3.56
CA LEU A 81 0.06 23.24 -3.48
C LEU A 81 1.54 23.53 -3.26
N THR A 82 2.34 22.55 -2.86
CA THR A 82 3.82 22.65 -2.81
C THR A 82 4.46 22.54 -4.18
N GLY A 83 3.67 22.15 -5.18
CA GLY A 83 4.12 21.83 -6.53
C GLY A 83 4.69 20.43 -6.68
N PHE A 84 4.85 19.64 -5.60
CA PHE A 84 5.25 18.23 -5.70
C PHE A 84 4.05 17.36 -6.04
N GLU A 85 4.20 16.55 -7.07
CA GLU A 85 3.21 15.53 -7.43
C GLU A 85 3.32 14.31 -6.51
N ALA A 86 2.23 13.58 -6.33
CA ALA A 86 2.20 12.40 -5.46
C ALA A 86 3.30 11.36 -5.77
N PRO A 87 3.66 11.07 -7.05
CA PRO A 87 4.79 10.17 -7.35
C PRO A 87 6.15 10.73 -6.90
N GLU A 88 6.36 12.05 -6.96
CA GLU A 88 7.60 12.69 -6.51
C GLU A 88 7.75 12.59 -4.99
N VAL A 89 6.64 12.80 -4.26
CA VAL A 89 6.59 12.66 -2.80
C VAL A 89 6.91 11.23 -2.39
N GLU A 90 6.31 10.24 -3.05
CA GLU A 90 6.54 8.83 -2.75
C GLU A 90 7.98 8.40 -3.06
N GLN A 91 8.58 8.91 -4.15
CA GLN A 91 9.98 8.69 -4.45
C GLN A 91 10.91 9.31 -3.40
N LEU A 92 10.58 10.48 -2.89
CA LEU A 92 11.31 11.13 -1.80
C LEU A 92 11.27 10.26 -0.54
N PHE A 93 10.10 9.81 -0.12
CA PHE A 93 9.95 8.93 1.04
C PHE A 93 10.70 7.61 0.87
N SER A 94 10.61 7.00 -0.29
CA SER A 94 11.35 5.77 -0.61
C SER A 94 12.86 5.95 -0.50
N LYS A 95 13.41 7.10 -0.89
CA LYS A 95 14.84 7.41 -0.77
C LYS A 95 15.26 7.66 0.68
N VAL A 96 14.47 8.45 1.41
CA VAL A 96 14.78 8.84 2.79
C VAL A 96 14.69 7.65 3.72
N HIS A 97 13.67 6.85 3.61
CA HIS A 97 13.49 5.68 4.46
C HIS A 97 14.34 4.48 4.05
N ASN A 98 14.88 4.46 2.81
CA ASN A 98 15.83 3.48 2.24
C ASN A 98 15.72 2.04 2.83
N ARG A 99 14.51 1.62 3.17
CA ARG A 99 14.25 0.30 3.75
C ARG A 99 14.12 -0.70 2.61
N LYS A 100 15.16 -1.50 2.41
CA LYS A 100 15.00 -2.71 1.61
C LYS A 100 14.03 -3.62 2.34
N VAL A 101 12.92 -3.93 1.68
CA VAL A 101 11.97 -4.94 2.18
C VAL A 101 12.74 -6.26 2.36
N LYS A 102 12.60 -6.84 3.54
CA LYS A 102 13.24 -8.10 3.92
C LYS A 102 12.17 -9.12 4.25
N GLU A 103 12.45 -10.38 3.92
CA GLU A 103 11.69 -11.48 4.49
C GLU A 103 11.90 -11.47 6.01
N ASP A 104 10.90 -11.86 6.77
CA ASP A 104 11.06 -12.08 8.19
C ASP A 104 11.54 -13.51 8.46
N ASP A 105 12.21 -13.70 9.61
CA ASP A 105 12.67 -15.00 10.08
C ASP A 105 11.73 -15.55 11.18
N PHE A 106 10.45 -15.10 11.20
CA PHE A 106 9.49 -15.52 12.22
C PHE A 106 9.11 -16.99 12.04
N ASP A 107 9.20 -17.77 13.12
CA ASP A 107 8.84 -19.19 13.14
C ASP A 107 7.33 -19.37 13.33
N VAL A 108 6.60 -19.24 12.23
CA VAL A 108 5.13 -19.43 12.20
C VAL A 108 4.74 -20.83 12.69
N ASP A 109 5.52 -21.86 12.34
CA ASP A 109 5.23 -23.23 12.69
C ASP A 109 5.33 -23.48 14.20
N GLY A 110 6.33 -22.89 14.84
CA GLY A 110 6.49 -22.92 16.30
C GLY A 110 5.32 -22.28 17.05
N GLU A 111 4.85 -21.13 16.56
CA GLU A 111 3.74 -20.40 17.17
C GLU A 111 2.36 -21.05 16.94
N LEU A 112 2.12 -21.63 15.78
CA LEU A 112 0.86 -22.37 15.51
C LEU A 112 0.65 -23.60 16.41
N GLY A 113 1.70 -24.08 17.03
CA GLY A 113 1.65 -25.11 18.07
C GLY A 113 1.08 -24.62 19.41
N GLN A 114 1.00 -23.30 19.62
CA GLN A 114 0.45 -22.69 20.84
C GLN A 114 -1.08 -22.62 20.80
N PRO A 115 -1.76 -22.54 21.96
CA PRO A 115 -3.20 -22.29 22.01
C PRO A 115 -3.54 -20.94 21.34
N ALA A 116 -4.61 -20.91 20.55
CA ALA A 116 -5.10 -19.67 19.97
C ALA A 116 -5.45 -18.64 21.05
N MET A 117 -4.93 -17.42 20.91
CA MET A 117 -5.25 -16.30 21.80
C MET A 117 -6.42 -15.47 21.27
N ALA A 118 -6.60 -15.42 19.95
CA ALA A 118 -7.69 -14.71 19.31
C ALA A 118 -8.98 -15.52 19.36
N LYS A 119 -10.11 -14.82 19.32
CA LYS A 119 -11.47 -15.37 19.20
C LYS A 119 -12.21 -14.69 18.09
N ALA A 120 -13.18 -15.39 17.49
CA ALA A 120 -14.06 -14.81 16.51
C ALA A 120 -14.67 -13.48 16.98
N GLY A 121 -14.46 -12.44 16.20
CA GLY A 121 -14.88 -11.08 16.50
C GLY A 121 -13.85 -10.21 17.24
N ASP A 122 -12.74 -10.73 17.71
CA ASP A 122 -11.70 -9.91 18.32
C ASP A 122 -11.06 -8.98 17.29
N ILE A 123 -10.72 -7.76 17.74
CA ILE A 123 -9.96 -6.78 16.95
C ILE A 123 -8.63 -6.53 17.64
N TRP A 124 -7.55 -6.72 16.91
CA TRP A 124 -6.18 -6.50 17.37
C TRP A 124 -5.63 -5.23 16.75
N LEU A 125 -5.01 -4.39 17.58
CA LEU A 125 -4.29 -3.19 17.17
C LEU A 125 -2.79 -3.46 17.28
N LEU A 126 -2.10 -3.44 16.15
CA LEU A 126 -0.67 -3.71 16.03
C LEU A 126 0.03 -2.42 15.55
N GLY A 127 0.34 -1.51 16.49
CA GLY A 127 0.69 -0.15 16.15
C GLY A 127 -0.48 0.55 15.45
N GLU A 128 -0.28 0.99 14.21
CA GLU A 128 -1.34 1.60 13.38
C GLU A 128 -2.17 0.56 12.60
N HIS A 129 -1.69 -0.69 12.49
CA HIS A 129 -2.39 -1.76 11.80
C HIS A 129 -3.58 -2.27 12.62
N ARG A 130 -4.56 -2.82 11.92
CA ARG A 130 -5.80 -3.30 12.53
C ARG A 130 -6.19 -4.65 11.92
N VAL A 131 -6.37 -5.66 12.75
CA VAL A 131 -6.72 -7.01 12.32
C VAL A 131 -7.98 -7.47 13.07
N ILE A 132 -8.92 -8.09 12.36
CA ILE A 132 -10.11 -8.68 12.95
C ILE A 132 -10.15 -10.19 12.68
N CYS A 133 -10.42 -10.98 13.71
CA CYS A 133 -10.78 -12.39 13.54
C CYS A 133 -12.21 -12.49 13.07
N GLY A 134 -12.43 -12.81 11.77
CA GLY A 134 -13.77 -12.76 11.19
C GLY A 134 -13.87 -13.32 9.77
N ASP A 135 -15.07 -13.33 9.25
CA ASP A 135 -15.40 -13.84 7.93
C ASP A 135 -15.43 -12.69 6.90
N ALA A 136 -14.60 -12.80 5.85
CA ALA A 136 -14.51 -11.83 4.76
C ALA A 136 -15.75 -11.77 3.86
N THR A 137 -16.67 -12.72 3.97
CA THR A 137 -17.94 -12.70 3.23
C THR A 137 -19.04 -11.88 3.91
N LEU A 138 -18.84 -11.51 5.18
CA LEU A 138 -19.83 -10.81 6.00
C LEU A 138 -19.57 -9.29 6.03
N PRO A 139 -20.56 -8.45 5.65
CA PRO A 139 -20.44 -6.99 5.70
C PRO A 139 -20.11 -6.45 7.09
N GLU A 140 -20.64 -7.08 8.14
CA GLU A 140 -20.43 -6.67 9.54
C GLU A 140 -18.97 -6.72 9.94
N THR A 141 -18.20 -7.67 9.40
CA THR A 141 -16.76 -7.78 9.64
C THR A 141 -16.03 -6.52 9.15
N TYR A 142 -16.38 -6.05 7.94
CA TYR A 142 -15.78 -4.82 7.38
C TYR A 142 -16.24 -3.56 8.12
N ILE A 143 -17.49 -3.46 8.52
CA ILE A 143 -18.00 -2.31 9.31
C ILE A 143 -17.15 -2.14 10.58
N ARG A 144 -16.89 -3.24 11.28
CA ARG A 144 -16.09 -3.24 12.52
C ARG A 144 -14.60 -2.99 12.26
N LEU A 145 -14.04 -3.60 11.22
CA LEU A 145 -12.62 -3.44 10.87
C LEU A 145 -12.34 -2.02 10.42
N MET A 146 -13.09 -1.52 9.45
CA MET A 146 -12.82 -0.25 8.77
C MET A 146 -13.14 0.98 9.61
N ASP A 147 -14.08 0.87 10.55
CA ASP A 147 -14.42 1.95 11.48
C ASP A 147 -14.69 3.30 10.77
N GLY A 148 -15.49 3.24 9.71
CA GLY A 148 -15.84 4.39 8.86
C GLY A 148 -14.78 4.82 7.83
N LYS A 149 -13.58 4.22 7.84
CA LYS A 149 -12.53 4.49 6.86
C LYS A 149 -12.73 3.68 5.57
N LYS A 150 -11.98 4.03 4.53
CA LYS A 150 -11.92 3.31 3.26
C LYS A 150 -10.48 2.92 2.94
N ALA A 151 -10.31 1.78 2.27
CA ALA A 151 -9.00 1.34 1.82
C ALA A 151 -8.54 2.08 0.56
N ASN A 152 -7.30 2.50 0.52
CA ASN A 152 -6.65 3.11 -0.64
C ASN A 152 -6.13 2.06 -1.62
N LEU A 153 -5.97 0.82 -1.16
CA LEU A 153 -5.54 -0.34 -1.93
C LEU A 153 -6.17 -1.60 -1.33
N VAL A 154 -6.56 -2.54 -2.18
CA VAL A 154 -6.86 -3.93 -1.78
C VAL A 154 -5.78 -4.83 -2.38
N LEU A 155 -5.15 -5.64 -1.53
CA LEU A 155 -4.19 -6.67 -1.94
C LEU A 155 -4.47 -7.91 -1.14
N THR A 156 -4.81 -9.02 -1.81
CA THR A 156 -5.35 -10.17 -1.10
C THR A 156 -5.12 -11.51 -1.80
N ASP A 157 -5.12 -12.58 -1.01
CA ASP A 157 -4.84 -13.94 -1.42
C ASP A 157 -5.91 -14.91 -0.87
N PRO A 158 -7.15 -14.91 -1.46
CA PRO A 158 -8.23 -15.75 -0.97
C PRO A 158 -7.93 -17.25 -1.22
N PRO A 159 -8.63 -18.18 -0.52
CA PRO A 159 -8.57 -19.61 -0.84
C PRO A 159 -8.82 -19.90 -2.32
N TYR A 160 -8.08 -20.85 -2.89
CA TYR A 160 -8.10 -21.12 -4.34
C TYR A 160 -9.06 -22.23 -4.77
N ASN A 161 -9.70 -22.90 -3.83
CA ASN A 161 -10.57 -24.06 -4.08
C ASN A 161 -9.85 -25.21 -4.79
N VAL A 162 -8.66 -25.54 -4.34
CA VAL A 162 -7.80 -26.60 -4.92
C VAL A 162 -7.53 -27.75 -3.94
N ASP A 163 -8.24 -27.76 -2.80
CA ASP A 163 -8.18 -28.79 -1.73
C ASP A 163 -6.74 -29.03 -1.23
N VAL A 164 -6.03 -27.94 -0.92
CA VAL A 164 -4.69 -28.02 -0.37
C VAL A 164 -4.78 -28.53 1.06
N GLU A 165 -4.10 -29.63 1.34
CA GLU A 165 -3.89 -30.17 2.68
C GLU A 165 -2.49 -29.75 3.15
N GLU A 166 -2.43 -28.86 4.14
CA GLU A 166 -1.19 -28.42 4.76
C GLU A 166 -0.91 -29.20 6.06
N THR A 167 0.34 -29.18 6.53
CA THR A 167 0.72 -29.79 7.81
C THR A 167 -0.02 -29.17 8.98
N ALA A 168 -0.40 -27.89 8.87
CA ALA A 168 -1.23 -27.16 9.86
C ALA A 168 -2.72 -27.50 9.76
N GLY A 169 -3.15 -28.27 8.78
CA GLY A 169 -4.55 -28.66 8.54
C GLY A 169 -5.08 -28.20 7.18
N LYS A 170 -6.38 -28.42 6.95
CA LYS A 170 -7.04 -27.98 5.70
C LYS A 170 -7.34 -26.49 5.76
N ILE A 171 -7.04 -25.79 4.67
CA ILE A 171 -7.45 -24.38 4.51
C ILE A 171 -8.98 -24.34 4.53
N LYS A 172 -9.55 -23.49 5.37
CA LYS A 172 -10.99 -23.27 5.43
C LYS A 172 -11.47 -22.72 4.07
N ASN A 173 -12.59 -23.23 3.58
CA ASN A 173 -13.21 -22.79 2.30
C ASN A 173 -12.43 -23.13 1.02
N ASP A 174 -11.49 -24.11 1.04
CA ASP A 174 -10.66 -24.49 -0.11
C ASP A 174 -11.17 -25.74 -0.86
N ASN A 175 -12.36 -26.26 -0.52
CA ASN A 175 -13.00 -27.40 -1.18
C ASN A 175 -14.51 -27.20 -1.24
N MET A 176 -14.96 -26.42 -2.22
CA MET A 176 -16.38 -26.12 -2.46
C MET A 176 -16.81 -26.52 -3.87
N PRO A 177 -18.09 -26.87 -4.09
CA PRO A 177 -18.68 -26.89 -5.42
C PRO A 177 -18.51 -25.52 -6.12
N ASP A 178 -18.34 -25.51 -7.45
CA ASP A 178 -18.03 -24.31 -8.24
C ASP A 178 -19.01 -23.16 -8.01
N ASP A 179 -20.30 -23.45 -7.93
CA ASP A 179 -21.34 -22.45 -7.68
C ASP A 179 -21.24 -21.81 -6.28
N LYS A 180 -20.88 -22.61 -5.28
CA LYS A 180 -20.64 -22.14 -3.91
C LYS A 180 -19.36 -21.31 -3.82
N PHE A 181 -18.33 -21.77 -4.49
CA PHE A 181 -17.06 -21.03 -4.55
C PHE A 181 -17.21 -19.68 -5.25
N TYR A 182 -17.96 -19.64 -6.35
CA TYR A 182 -18.29 -18.37 -7.00
C TYR A 182 -19.04 -17.44 -6.04
N GLN A 183 -20.05 -17.90 -5.31
CA GLN A 183 -20.79 -17.08 -4.35
C GLN A 183 -19.93 -16.58 -3.21
N PHE A 184 -19.01 -17.41 -2.70
CA PHE A 184 -18.01 -17.02 -1.70
C PHE A 184 -17.16 -15.86 -2.20
N LEU A 185 -16.55 -16.00 -3.38
CA LEU A 185 -15.73 -14.96 -3.99
C LEU A 185 -16.55 -13.67 -4.25
N PHE A 186 -17.74 -13.82 -4.81
CA PHE A 186 -18.62 -12.69 -5.12
C PHE A 186 -18.97 -11.89 -3.86
N SER A 187 -19.35 -12.56 -2.77
CA SER A 187 -19.68 -11.89 -1.51
C SER A 187 -18.48 -11.13 -0.94
N ALA A 188 -17.30 -11.76 -0.91
CA ALA A 188 -16.07 -11.10 -0.45
C ALA A 188 -15.71 -9.91 -1.33
N PHE A 189 -15.79 -10.03 -2.65
CA PHE A 189 -15.42 -8.96 -3.59
C PHE A 189 -16.40 -7.78 -3.54
N VAL A 190 -17.70 -8.02 -3.34
CA VAL A 190 -18.67 -6.94 -3.09
C VAL A 190 -18.33 -6.18 -1.82
N ASN A 191 -17.96 -6.86 -0.75
CA ASN A 191 -17.55 -6.21 0.49
C ASN A 191 -16.26 -5.39 0.29
N MET A 192 -15.27 -5.91 -0.47
CA MET A 192 -14.06 -5.15 -0.83
C MET A 192 -14.42 -3.89 -1.61
N GLU A 193 -15.27 -4.02 -2.65
CA GLU A 193 -15.71 -2.88 -3.46
C GLU A 193 -16.35 -1.79 -2.60
N GLN A 194 -17.23 -2.16 -1.66
CA GLN A 194 -17.91 -1.21 -0.79
C GLN A 194 -16.96 -0.52 0.22
N ASN A 195 -15.84 -1.15 0.58
CA ASN A 195 -14.93 -0.67 1.62
C ASN A 195 -13.61 -0.09 1.12
N MET A 196 -13.44 0.13 -0.17
CA MET A 196 -12.30 0.83 -0.75
C MET A 196 -12.68 2.19 -1.35
N GLU A 197 -11.72 3.08 -1.47
CA GLU A 197 -11.88 4.37 -2.11
C GLU A 197 -12.26 4.21 -3.59
N ARG A 198 -12.85 5.26 -4.17
CA ARG A 198 -13.30 5.23 -5.56
C ARG A 198 -12.19 4.92 -6.54
N ASP A 199 -11.02 5.53 -6.34
CA ASP A 199 -9.87 5.44 -7.24
C ASP A 199 -8.79 4.48 -6.71
N ALA A 200 -9.14 3.63 -5.73
CA ALA A 200 -8.25 2.59 -5.21
C ALA A 200 -8.07 1.45 -6.20
N SER A 201 -6.87 0.89 -6.23
CA SER A 201 -6.56 -0.32 -6.99
C SER A 201 -6.85 -1.60 -6.20
N ILE A 202 -7.05 -2.71 -6.90
CA ILE A 202 -7.23 -4.04 -6.29
C ILE A 202 -6.35 -5.07 -6.99
N TYR A 203 -5.68 -5.90 -6.18
CA TYR A 203 -4.87 -7.04 -6.59
C TYR A 203 -5.38 -8.30 -5.91
N VAL A 204 -5.65 -9.34 -6.68
CA VAL A 204 -6.19 -10.61 -6.17
C VAL A 204 -5.40 -11.77 -6.74
N PHE A 205 -4.63 -12.46 -5.89
CA PHE A 205 -3.97 -13.69 -6.27
C PHE A 205 -4.99 -14.82 -6.45
N HIS A 206 -4.69 -15.77 -7.34
CA HIS A 206 -5.56 -16.92 -7.58
C HIS A 206 -4.82 -18.09 -8.22
N ALA A 207 -5.39 -19.30 -8.14
CA ALA A 207 -4.95 -20.40 -8.98
C ALA A 207 -5.47 -20.22 -10.42
N ASP A 208 -4.63 -20.52 -11.41
CA ASP A 208 -5.03 -20.42 -12.83
C ASP A 208 -6.22 -21.34 -13.17
N THR A 209 -6.29 -22.53 -12.57
CA THR A 209 -7.40 -23.49 -12.73
C THR A 209 -8.76 -22.94 -12.29
N GLN A 210 -8.78 -21.96 -11.36
CA GLN A 210 -10.00 -21.28 -10.89
C GLN A 210 -10.19 -19.89 -11.51
N GLY A 211 -9.36 -19.55 -12.49
CA GLY A 211 -9.34 -18.24 -13.11
C GLY A 211 -10.69 -17.77 -13.67
N LEU A 212 -11.57 -18.70 -14.09
CA LEU A 212 -12.91 -18.37 -14.56
C LEU A 212 -13.79 -17.81 -13.42
N ASN A 213 -13.83 -18.51 -12.27
CA ASN A 213 -14.62 -18.11 -11.11
C ASN A 213 -14.12 -16.75 -10.55
N PHE A 214 -12.80 -16.59 -10.41
CA PHE A 214 -12.20 -15.35 -9.96
C PHE A 214 -12.51 -14.16 -10.87
N ARG A 215 -12.29 -14.29 -12.19
CA ARG A 215 -12.56 -13.23 -13.16
C ARG A 215 -14.05 -12.88 -13.25
N LYS A 216 -14.93 -13.88 -13.16
CA LYS A 216 -16.37 -13.66 -13.16
C LYS A 216 -16.81 -12.93 -11.92
N ALA A 217 -16.47 -13.41 -10.72
CA ALA A 217 -16.81 -12.76 -9.45
C ALA A 217 -16.24 -11.32 -9.36
N PHE A 218 -15.00 -11.11 -9.83
CA PHE A 218 -14.35 -9.80 -9.88
C PHE A 218 -15.16 -8.79 -10.70
N LYS A 219 -15.58 -9.16 -11.91
CA LYS A 219 -16.37 -8.28 -12.78
C LYS A 219 -17.78 -8.07 -12.24
N ASP A 220 -18.43 -9.12 -11.77
CA ASP A 220 -19.80 -9.06 -11.26
C ASP A 220 -19.90 -8.23 -9.96
N ALA A 221 -18.83 -8.18 -9.17
CA ALA A 221 -18.73 -7.32 -7.99
C ALA A 221 -18.49 -5.82 -8.30
N GLY A 222 -18.36 -5.45 -9.59
CA GLY A 222 -18.24 -4.04 -9.99
C GLY A 222 -16.81 -3.55 -10.24
N PHE A 223 -15.86 -4.46 -10.46
CA PHE A 223 -14.48 -4.09 -10.80
C PHE A 223 -14.21 -4.11 -12.31
N TYR A 224 -13.44 -3.13 -12.75
CA TYR A 224 -12.80 -3.13 -14.07
C TYR A 224 -11.54 -3.99 -14.00
N LEU A 225 -11.50 -5.08 -14.76
CA LEU A 225 -10.32 -5.93 -14.89
C LEU A 225 -9.37 -5.33 -15.91
N SER A 226 -8.29 -4.75 -15.44
CA SER A 226 -7.26 -4.11 -16.28
C SER A 226 -6.26 -5.11 -16.83
N GLY A 227 -5.83 -6.06 -16.01
CA GLY A 227 -4.82 -7.03 -16.41
C GLY A 227 -4.69 -8.20 -15.44
N CYS A 228 -3.76 -9.09 -15.77
CA CYS A 228 -3.34 -10.18 -14.91
C CYS A 228 -1.82 -10.13 -14.81
N CYS A 229 -1.31 -9.91 -13.61
CA CYS A 229 0.11 -10.00 -13.30
C CYS A 229 0.45 -11.45 -12.95
N ILE A 230 1.68 -11.83 -13.15
CA ILE A 230 2.16 -13.21 -12.95
C ILE A 230 3.33 -13.18 -11.97
N TRP A 231 3.15 -13.72 -10.80
CA TRP A 231 4.27 -14.04 -9.93
C TRP A 231 5.00 -15.27 -10.47
N LYS A 232 6.20 -15.09 -10.99
CA LYS A 232 7.11 -16.15 -11.43
C LYS A 232 7.99 -16.57 -10.27
N LYS A 233 7.86 -17.83 -9.86
CA LYS A 233 8.65 -18.43 -8.78
C LYS A 233 10.03 -18.88 -9.29
N ASN A 234 11.03 -18.89 -8.41
CA ASN A 234 12.39 -19.36 -8.71
C ASN A 234 12.46 -20.89 -8.91
N ALA A 235 11.50 -21.64 -8.38
CA ALA A 235 11.43 -23.10 -8.50
C ALA A 235 10.01 -23.54 -8.88
N LEU A 236 9.93 -24.64 -9.62
CA LEU A 236 8.66 -25.29 -9.93
C LEU A 236 8.06 -25.98 -8.70
N VAL A 237 6.74 -26.17 -8.73
CA VAL A 237 6.00 -26.96 -7.75
C VAL A 237 5.65 -28.28 -8.41
N LEU A 238 6.20 -29.38 -7.87
CA LEU A 238 5.90 -30.71 -8.37
C LEU A 238 4.42 -31.05 -8.17
N GLY A 239 3.78 -31.46 -9.23
CA GLY A 239 2.39 -31.87 -9.25
C GLY A 239 2.17 -33.04 -10.21
N ARG A 240 0.91 -33.51 -10.33
CA ARG A 240 0.53 -34.61 -11.21
C ARG A 240 0.34 -34.19 -12.68
N SER A 241 0.35 -32.87 -12.95
CA SER A 241 0.20 -32.33 -14.31
C SER A 241 1.47 -32.57 -15.14
N PRO A 242 1.37 -32.77 -16.46
CA PRO A 242 2.53 -32.82 -17.36
C PRO A 242 3.38 -31.57 -17.30
N TYR A 243 2.77 -30.39 -17.17
CA TYR A 243 3.46 -29.10 -16.91
C TYR A 243 3.48 -28.81 -15.43
N GLN A 244 4.65 -28.52 -14.88
CA GLN A 244 4.81 -28.17 -13.47
C GLN A 244 4.57 -26.67 -13.27
N TRP A 245 3.82 -26.34 -12.22
CA TRP A 245 3.49 -24.94 -11.91
C TRP A 245 4.71 -24.19 -11.43
N GLN A 246 5.00 -23.05 -12.06
CA GLN A 246 6.08 -22.14 -11.67
C GLN A 246 5.60 -20.69 -11.52
N HIS A 247 4.30 -20.50 -11.53
CA HIS A 247 3.73 -19.17 -11.42
C HIS A 247 2.41 -19.15 -10.65
N GLU A 248 2.02 -17.98 -10.19
CA GLU A 248 0.68 -17.66 -9.72
C GLU A 248 0.18 -16.37 -10.38
N PRO A 249 -1.04 -16.38 -10.93
CA PRO A 249 -1.64 -15.18 -11.48
C PRO A 249 -2.21 -14.29 -10.38
N CYS A 250 -2.22 -12.96 -10.64
CA CYS A 250 -2.77 -11.94 -9.78
C CYS A 250 -3.62 -10.99 -10.63
N LEU A 251 -4.93 -10.95 -10.43
CA LEU A 251 -5.81 -10.00 -11.11
C LEU A 251 -5.47 -8.58 -10.65
N PHE A 252 -5.43 -7.65 -11.59
CA PHE A 252 -5.25 -6.23 -11.34
C PHE A 252 -6.39 -5.42 -11.93
N GLY A 253 -6.94 -4.51 -11.13
CA GLY A 253 -8.02 -3.64 -11.55
C GLY A 253 -8.36 -2.57 -10.53
N TRP A 254 -9.54 -1.97 -10.70
CA TRP A 254 -10.11 -0.91 -9.85
C TRP A 254 -11.62 -0.89 -9.99
N LYS A 255 -12.33 -0.03 -9.26
CA LYS A 255 -13.79 0.12 -9.39
C LYS A 255 -14.18 0.52 -10.81
N LEU A 256 -15.28 -0.03 -11.32
CA LEU A 256 -15.74 0.21 -12.70
C LEU A 256 -15.92 1.72 -13.01
N ASN A 257 -16.35 2.52 -12.02
CA ASN A 257 -16.58 3.96 -12.15
C ASN A 257 -15.42 4.80 -11.55
N GLY A 258 -14.27 4.17 -11.27
CA GLY A 258 -13.08 4.81 -10.72
C GLY A 258 -11.93 4.89 -11.72
N LYS A 259 -10.79 5.29 -11.21
CA LYS A 259 -9.49 5.28 -11.88
C LYS A 259 -8.50 4.51 -11.01
N HIS A 260 -7.38 4.10 -11.56
CA HIS A 260 -6.29 3.57 -10.75
C HIS A 260 -5.39 4.70 -10.23
N GLN A 261 -4.83 4.50 -9.04
CA GLN A 261 -3.71 5.28 -8.54
C GLN A 261 -2.41 4.57 -8.91
N TRP A 262 -1.40 5.34 -9.35
CA TRP A 262 -0.11 4.80 -9.76
C TRP A 262 1.02 5.74 -9.34
N TYR A 263 1.92 5.24 -8.50
CA TYR A 263 2.97 6.03 -7.86
C TYR A 263 4.38 5.61 -8.31
N SER A 264 4.46 4.60 -9.15
CA SER A 264 5.72 4.11 -9.74
C SER A 264 5.91 4.64 -11.17
N ASP A 265 7.02 4.26 -11.80
CA ASP A 265 7.30 4.61 -13.19
C ASP A 265 6.53 3.70 -14.19
N ARG A 266 6.71 3.97 -15.49
CA ARG A 266 6.09 3.18 -16.57
C ARG A 266 6.92 1.98 -17.04
N LYS A 267 7.96 1.60 -16.29
CA LYS A 267 8.83 0.45 -16.60
C LYS A 267 8.37 -0.83 -15.89
N GLN A 268 7.38 -0.72 -14.99
CA GLN A 268 6.82 -1.86 -14.29
C GLN A 268 6.13 -2.81 -15.27
N THR A 269 6.30 -4.11 -15.05
CA THR A 269 5.80 -5.15 -15.95
C THR A 269 4.82 -6.09 -15.25
N THR A 270 4.09 -6.87 -16.03
CA THR A 270 3.16 -7.86 -15.50
C THR A 270 3.84 -9.15 -15.04
N ILE A 271 5.14 -9.31 -15.24
CA ILE A 271 5.90 -10.47 -14.74
C ILE A 271 6.70 -10.06 -13.52
N TRP A 272 6.40 -10.69 -12.39
CA TRP A 272 7.01 -10.42 -11.08
C TRP A 272 7.89 -11.58 -10.67
N GLU A 273 9.19 -11.39 -10.66
CA GLU A 273 10.17 -12.42 -10.32
C GLU A 273 10.58 -12.27 -8.85
N TYR A 274 10.00 -13.10 -7.99
CA TYR A 274 10.33 -13.16 -6.57
C TYR A 274 10.54 -14.60 -6.14
N ASP A 275 11.59 -14.82 -5.36
CA ASP A 275 11.87 -16.12 -4.79
C ASP A 275 10.81 -16.51 -3.76
N ARG A 276 10.51 -17.80 -3.68
CA ARG A 276 9.70 -18.32 -2.58
C ARG A 276 10.47 -18.18 -1.27
N PRO A 277 9.81 -17.91 -0.13
CA PRO A 277 10.47 -17.91 1.18
C PRO A 277 11.21 -19.25 1.39
N LYS A 278 12.42 -19.18 1.93
CA LYS A 278 13.23 -20.38 2.23
C LYS A 278 12.74 -21.11 3.46
N ALA A 279 12.06 -20.40 4.34
CA ALA A 279 11.51 -20.91 5.58
C ALA A 279 10.17 -21.61 5.32
N SER A 280 9.98 -22.67 6.06
CA SER A 280 8.77 -23.46 6.17
C SER A 280 8.59 -24.52 5.06
N LYS A 281 8.99 -25.74 5.43
CA LYS A 281 8.50 -26.95 4.78
C LYS A 281 7.00 -27.19 5.07
N GLU A 282 6.44 -26.44 6.02
CA GLU A 282 5.12 -26.66 6.61
C GLU A 282 4.06 -25.65 6.17
N HIS A 283 4.48 -24.44 5.63
CA HIS A 283 3.58 -23.45 5.04
C HIS A 283 3.98 -23.09 3.61
N PRO A 284 3.69 -23.94 2.63
CA PRO A 284 4.05 -23.71 1.23
C PRO A 284 3.26 -22.56 0.57
N THR A 285 2.24 -22.01 1.24
CA THR A 285 1.33 -20.99 0.70
C THR A 285 1.71 -19.55 1.08
N MET A 286 2.66 -19.33 2.01
CA MET A 286 3.11 -17.97 2.35
C MET A 286 3.63 -17.22 1.13
N LYS A 287 3.14 -15.98 0.96
CA LYS A 287 3.66 -15.06 -0.06
C LYS A 287 4.91 -14.36 0.47
N PRO A 288 5.96 -14.17 -0.37
CA PRO A 288 7.11 -13.36 0.01
C PRO A 288 6.71 -11.92 0.39
N VAL A 289 7.26 -11.39 1.46
CA VAL A 289 6.99 -10.01 1.89
C VAL A 289 7.37 -9.01 0.78
N ALA A 290 8.49 -9.24 0.10
CA ALA A 290 8.92 -8.42 -1.03
C ALA A 290 7.95 -8.47 -2.22
N LEU A 291 7.31 -9.60 -2.49
CA LEU A 291 6.27 -9.73 -3.50
C LEU A 291 5.05 -8.87 -3.16
N MET A 292 4.59 -8.90 -1.89
CA MET A 292 3.44 -8.11 -1.43
C MET A 292 3.76 -6.62 -1.42
N ALA A 293 4.97 -6.23 -1.05
CA ALA A 293 5.41 -4.84 -1.04
C ALA A 293 5.42 -4.19 -2.44
N TYR A 294 5.66 -4.96 -3.50
CA TYR A 294 5.76 -4.44 -4.85
C TYR A 294 4.47 -3.76 -5.35
N PRO A 295 3.29 -4.42 -5.39
CA PRO A 295 2.04 -3.76 -5.76
C PRO A 295 1.62 -2.68 -4.74
N ILE A 296 1.95 -2.83 -3.46
CA ILE A 296 1.69 -1.82 -2.43
C ILE A 296 2.38 -0.50 -2.79
N GLN A 297 3.68 -0.52 -3.08
CA GLN A 297 4.46 0.67 -3.45
C GLN A 297 4.02 1.26 -4.79
N ASN A 298 3.58 0.43 -5.75
CA ASN A 298 3.14 0.90 -7.05
C ASN A 298 1.79 1.63 -7.00
N SER A 299 0.87 1.22 -6.10
CA SER A 299 -0.53 1.65 -6.13
C SER A 299 -1.03 2.29 -4.83
N SER A 300 -0.14 2.58 -3.87
CA SER A 300 -0.48 3.34 -2.66
C SER A 300 0.66 4.25 -2.24
N MET A 301 0.36 5.30 -1.49
CA MET A 301 1.35 6.15 -0.83
C MET A 301 1.60 5.69 0.61
N SER A 302 2.67 6.21 1.21
CA SER A 302 2.92 6.07 2.65
C SER A 302 1.71 6.53 3.46
N HIS A 303 1.44 5.85 4.57
CA HIS A 303 0.27 6.03 5.45
C HIS A 303 -1.10 5.70 4.83
N CYS A 304 -1.15 5.22 3.58
CA CYS A 304 -2.37 4.69 2.99
C CYS A 304 -2.82 3.38 3.66
N ILE A 305 -4.14 3.18 3.71
CA ILE A 305 -4.73 1.92 4.20
C ILE A 305 -4.74 0.88 3.09
N VAL A 306 -4.09 -0.25 3.35
CA VAL A 306 -4.12 -1.45 2.52
C VAL A 306 -5.03 -2.47 3.20
N LEU A 307 -6.06 -2.92 2.50
CA LEU A 307 -7.01 -3.92 2.99
C LEU A 307 -6.63 -5.30 2.44
N ASP A 308 -6.45 -6.26 3.35
CA ASP A 308 -6.30 -7.68 3.04
C ASP A 308 -7.35 -8.52 3.78
N PRO A 309 -8.47 -8.89 3.14
CA PRO A 309 -9.51 -9.68 3.76
C PRO A 309 -9.19 -11.17 3.97
N PHE A 310 -8.03 -11.64 3.52
CA PHE A 310 -7.55 -13.00 3.69
C PHE A 310 -6.09 -12.97 4.14
N LEU A 311 -5.86 -12.40 5.35
CA LEU A 311 -4.55 -11.99 5.84
C LEU A 311 -3.58 -13.17 6.02
N GLY A 312 -4.08 -14.34 6.40
CA GLY A 312 -3.28 -15.54 6.65
C GLY A 312 -2.12 -15.27 7.59
N SER A 313 -0.91 -15.63 7.18
CA SER A 313 0.33 -15.45 7.96
C SER A 313 0.79 -13.99 8.12
N GLY A 314 0.08 -13.01 7.55
CA GLY A 314 0.41 -11.60 7.72
C GLY A 314 1.46 -11.03 6.77
N SER A 315 1.81 -11.69 5.66
CA SER A 315 2.79 -11.17 4.69
C SER A 315 2.44 -9.77 4.19
N THR A 316 1.15 -9.47 3.96
CA THR A 316 0.67 -8.13 3.60
C THR A 316 0.89 -7.12 4.72
N LEU A 317 0.66 -7.51 5.98
CA LEU A 317 0.89 -6.65 7.14
C LEU A 317 2.38 -6.30 7.27
N MET A 318 3.25 -7.30 7.16
CA MET A 318 4.70 -7.09 7.18
C MET A 318 5.19 -6.21 6.04
N ALA A 319 4.63 -6.38 4.84
CA ALA A 319 4.92 -5.51 3.70
C ALA A 319 4.46 -4.06 3.97
N CYS A 320 3.28 -3.86 4.55
CA CYS A 320 2.78 -2.54 4.95
C CYS A 320 3.68 -1.90 6.00
N GLN A 321 4.05 -2.62 7.06
CA GLN A 321 4.95 -2.13 8.11
C GLN A 321 6.31 -1.70 7.55
N GLN A 322 6.86 -2.46 6.61
CA GLN A 322 8.18 -2.15 6.01
C GLN A 322 8.15 -1.05 4.97
N THR A 323 6.96 -0.70 4.48
CA THR A 323 6.76 0.34 3.45
C THR A 323 6.00 1.56 3.96
N ASP A 324 5.84 1.70 5.28
CA ASP A 324 5.12 2.80 5.94
C ASP A 324 3.64 2.91 5.49
N ARG A 325 2.99 1.78 5.20
CA ARG A 325 1.54 1.69 4.95
C ARG A 325 0.84 1.09 6.16
N ILE A 326 -0.47 1.26 6.23
CA ILE A 326 -1.30 0.75 7.32
C ILE A 326 -2.10 -0.44 6.80
N CYS A 327 -1.92 -1.62 7.40
CA CYS A 327 -2.68 -2.80 7.04
C CYS A 327 -3.96 -2.91 7.85
N TYR A 328 -5.09 -3.09 7.17
CA TYR A 328 -6.35 -3.53 7.77
C TYR A 328 -6.64 -4.94 7.25
N GLY A 329 -6.59 -5.93 8.14
CA GLY A 329 -6.65 -7.35 7.78
C GLY A 329 -7.85 -8.08 8.38
N ILE A 330 -8.36 -9.08 7.66
CA ILE A 330 -9.33 -10.05 8.17
C ILE A 330 -8.68 -11.42 8.11
N GLU A 331 -8.79 -12.18 9.20
CA GLU A 331 -8.40 -13.59 9.24
C GLU A 331 -9.52 -14.41 9.88
N LEU A 332 -9.87 -15.52 9.26
CA LEU A 332 -10.95 -16.38 9.73
C LEU A 332 -10.51 -17.37 10.80
N ASP A 333 -9.26 -17.80 10.73
CA ASP A 333 -8.72 -18.79 11.66
C ASP A 333 -8.13 -18.12 12.90
N GLU A 334 -8.62 -18.50 14.07
CA GLU A 334 -8.18 -17.97 15.37
C GLU A 334 -6.72 -18.29 15.69
N LYS A 335 -6.09 -19.17 14.92
CA LYS A 335 -4.69 -19.59 15.12
C LYS A 335 -3.65 -18.74 14.40
N PHE A 336 -4.08 -17.99 13.39
CA PHE A 336 -3.22 -17.09 12.61
C PHE A 336 -3.21 -15.67 13.13
#